data_41bee60a71b691f6736742e341ef6d70
#
_entry.id   41bee60a71b691f6736742e341ef6d70
#
_cell.length_a   1.000
_cell.length_b   1.000
_cell.length_c   1.000
_cell.angle_alpha   90.00
_cell.angle_beta   90.00
_cell.angle_gamma   90.00
#
_symmetry.space_group_name_H-M   'P 1'
#
loop_
_entity.id
_entity.type
_entity.pdbx_description
1 polymer ?
#
loop_
_entity_poly.entity_id
_entity_poly.type
_entity_poly.pdbx_seq_one_letter_code
_entity_poly.pdbx_strand_id
1 'polypeptide(L)'
;LLTFLFSSSCFSSTDISLFIEQTKLYENPYWSKLLHYRDGSSEIDSDNFFISKDGKTNLKKELFETIDSLEKGQNNVLCRFPLRVKWLKQNIPSLEKKIINYECSELNQYLSLINAKYVTMVFPTAHINSPASMYGHTFLRVSSDKDTALISNAINYAAKTNDTNGLIFAYKGLFGEYEGRYSIL
;
A
#
# COMPACT_ATOMS: atom_id res chain seq x y z
N LEU A 1 0.52 54.49 7.64
CA LEU A 1 0.32 53.37 6.69
C LEU A 1 1.39 52.32 7.00
N LEU A 2 1.02 51.30 7.78
CA LEU A 2 1.93 50.19 8.13
C LEU A 2 1.76 49.08 7.06
N THR A 3 2.72 48.94 6.18
CA THR A 3 2.78 47.84 5.21
C THR A 3 3.31 46.60 5.90
N PHE A 4 2.43 45.63 6.15
CA PHE A 4 2.83 44.28 6.56
C PHE A 4 3.41 43.57 5.33
N LEU A 5 4.73 43.40 5.33
CA LEU A 5 5.43 42.53 4.41
C LEU A 5 5.16 41.09 4.85
N PHE A 6 4.26 40.40 4.12
CA PHE A 6 4.17 38.95 4.19
C PHE A 6 5.43 38.34 3.58
N SER A 7 6.36 37.92 4.42
CA SER A 7 7.48 37.11 4.02
C SER A 7 6.95 35.73 3.58
N SER A 8 6.85 35.49 2.29
CA SER A 8 6.66 34.15 1.74
C SER A 8 7.92 33.34 2.00
N SER A 9 7.93 32.59 3.09
CA SER A 9 8.97 31.60 3.36
C SER A 9 8.94 30.54 2.28
N CYS A 10 9.91 30.58 1.38
CA CYS A 10 10.18 29.53 0.42
C CYS A 10 10.73 28.31 1.22
N PHE A 11 9.86 27.38 1.57
CA PHE A 11 10.27 26.14 2.24
C PHE A 11 11.12 25.30 1.28
N SER A 12 12.41 25.15 1.57
CA SER A 12 13.35 24.33 0.83
C SER A 12 13.12 22.83 1.10
N SER A 13 13.59 21.92 0.22
CA SER A 13 13.58 20.47 0.47
C SER A 13 14.36 20.08 1.73
N THR A 14 15.33 20.89 2.11
CA THR A 14 16.09 20.84 3.38
C THR A 14 15.16 20.91 4.60
N ASP A 15 14.06 21.68 4.54
CA ASP A 15 13.12 21.84 5.66
C ASP A 15 12.29 20.58 5.92
N ILE A 16 11.88 19.85 4.86
CA ILE A 16 11.14 18.59 5.03
C ILE A 16 12.05 17.52 5.61
N SER A 17 13.27 17.41 5.11
CA SER A 17 14.24 16.43 5.62
C SER A 17 14.57 16.68 7.10
N LEU A 18 14.77 17.94 7.47
CA LEU A 18 15.02 18.32 8.87
C LEU A 18 13.82 17.99 9.77
N PHE A 19 12.61 18.31 9.30
CA PHE A 19 11.37 17.99 10.03
C PHE A 19 11.23 16.47 10.26
N ILE A 20 11.48 15.63 9.24
CA ILE A 20 11.40 14.18 9.34
C ILE A 20 12.42 13.65 10.36
N GLU A 21 13.66 14.18 10.35
CA GLU A 21 14.70 13.77 11.31
C GLU A 21 14.33 14.17 12.73
N GLN A 22 13.83 15.38 12.95
CA GLN A 22 13.45 15.88 14.28
C GLN A 22 12.26 15.11 14.86
N THR A 23 11.26 14.78 14.02
CA THR A 23 10.05 14.06 14.45
C THR A 23 10.21 12.55 14.43
N LYS A 24 11.28 12.04 13.82
CA LYS A 24 11.49 10.61 13.54
C LYS A 24 10.27 9.94 12.89
N LEU A 25 9.69 10.62 11.92
CA LEU A 25 8.45 10.21 11.30
C LEU A 25 8.50 8.77 10.73
N TYR A 26 9.69 8.30 10.34
CA TYR A 26 9.94 6.94 9.88
C TYR A 26 9.79 5.87 10.97
N GLU A 27 9.79 6.24 12.26
CA GLU A 27 9.52 5.34 13.39
C GLU A 27 8.01 5.26 13.73
N ASN A 28 7.17 6.03 13.04
CA ASN A 28 5.73 6.05 13.30
C ASN A 28 5.11 4.67 13.03
N PRO A 29 4.34 4.08 13.97
CA PRO A 29 3.74 2.76 13.81
C PRO A 29 2.81 2.64 12.60
N TYR A 30 2.20 3.75 12.16
CA TYR A 30 1.34 3.73 10.99
C TYR A 30 2.15 3.62 9.69
N TRP A 31 3.34 4.25 9.62
CA TRP A 31 4.26 4.09 8.51
C TRP A 31 4.71 2.63 8.36
N SER A 32 5.08 1.99 9.47
CA SER A 32 5.41 0.55 9.50
C SER A 32 4.26 -0.31 9.00
N LYS A 33 3.01 0.00 9.40
CA LYS A 33 1.81 -0.71 8.92
C LYS A 33 1.58 -0.53 7.43
N LEU A 34 1.78 0.69 6.89
CA LEU A 34 1.64 0.95 5.45
C LEU A 34 2.65 0.18 4.61
N LEU A 35 3.78 -0.19 5.20
CA LEU A 35 4.84 -0.98 4.58
C LEU A 35 4.78 -2.47 4.95
N HIS A 36 3.76 -2.91 5.70
CA HIS A 36 3.65 -4.29 6.22
C HIS A 36 4.93 -4.74 6.96
N TYR A 37 5.50 -3.81 7.74
CA TYR A 37 6.77 -4.03 8.43
C TYR A 37 6.56 -4.77 9.73
N ARG A 38 7.31 -5.87 9.91
CA ARG A 38 7.29 -6.71 11.11
C ARG A 38 8.66 -7.30 11.36
N ASP A 39 9.05 -7.39 12.61
CA ASP A 39 10.30 -8.04 13.05
C ASP A 39 11.55 -7.62 12.25
N GLY A 40 11.64 -6.32 11.89
CA GLY A 40 12.82 -5.75 11.22
C GLY A 40 12.77 -5.75 9.70
N SER A 41 11.73 -6.30 9.07
CA SER A 41 11.55 -6.27 7.61
C SER A 41 10.08 -6.24 7.20
N SER A 42 9.82 -5.89 5.93
CA SER A 42 8.48 -5.99 5.37
C SER A 42 8.14 -7.44 5.01
N GLU A 43 6.90 -7.83 5.28
CA GLU A 43 6.33 -9.13 4.86
C GLU A 43 6.02 -9.18 3.35
N ILE A 44 6.18 -8.07 2.62
CA ILE A 44 5.94 -8.03 1.17
C ILE A 44 7.18 -8.51 0.43
N ASP A 45 7.00 -9.51 -0.43
CA ASP A 45 8.10 -10.13 -1.19
C ASP A 45 8.48 -9.36 -2.46
N SER A 46 7.53 -8.64 -3.03
CA SER A 46 7.75 -7.93 -4.29
C SER A 46 8.57 -6.66 -4.10
N ASP A 47 9.74 -6.58 -4.73
CA ASP A 47 10.58 -5.38 -4.73
C ASP A 47 9.87 -4.16 -5.33
N ASN A 48 8.91 -4.38 -6.23
CA ASN A 48 8.10 -3.32 -6.81
C ASN A 48 7.21 -2.61 -5.78
N PHE A 49 7.00 -3.17 -4.60
CA PHE A 49 6.25 -2.52 -3.52
C PHE A 49 7.01 -1.36 -2.88
N PHE A 50 8.31 -1.29 -3.08
CA PHE A 50 9.18 -0.26 -2.50
C PHE A 50 9.63 0.73 -3.57
N ILE A 51 9.96 1.95 -3.12
CA ILE A 51 10.63 2.97 -3.93
C ILE A 51 12.13 2.83 -3.74
N SER A 52 12.57 2.67 -2.50
CA SER A 52 13.95 2.39 -2.17
C SER A 52 14.32 0.93 -2.44
N LYS A 53 15.52 0.69 -2.95
CA LYS A 53 16.08 -0.67 -3.07
C LYS A 53 16.20 -1.39 -1.72
N ASP A 54 16.40 -0.62 -0.64
CA ASP A 54 16.50 -1.14 0.72
C ASP A 54 15.17 -0.99 1.48
N GLY A 55 14.08 -0.60 0.82
CA GLY A 55 12.79 -0.28 1.45
C GLY A 55 12.19 -1.44 2.23
N LYS A 56 12.52 -2.68 1.85
CA LYS A 56 12.09 -3.90 2.57
C LYS A 56 12.63 -3.95 4.00
N THR A 57 13.81 -3.39 4.27
CA THR A 57 14.50 -3.47 5.58
C THR A 57 14.78 -2.10 6.19
N ASN A 58 14.53 -1.01 5.49
CA ASN A 58 14.88 0.33 5.92
C ASN A 58 13.73 1.32 5.75
N LEU A 59 12.91 1.44 6.81
CA LEU A 59 11.75 2.34 6.87
C LEU A 59 12.11 3.81 6.60
N LYS A 60 13.26 4.25 7.11
CA LYS A 60 13.74 5.62 6.97
C LYS A 60 14.05 5.92 5.50
N LYS A 61 14.84 5.06 4.86
CA LYS A 61 15.23 5.24 3.47
C LYS A 61 14.02 5.19 2.53
N GLU A 62 13.08 4.27 2.77
CA GLU A 62 11.84 4.20 2.02
C GLU A 62 11.02 5.48 2.14
N LEU A 63 10.95 6.08 3.33
CA LEU A 63 10.20 7.33 3.53
C LEU A 63 10.84 8.49 2.76
N PHE A 64 12.16 8.65 2.85
CA PHE A 64 12.87 9.73 2.14
C PHE A 64 12.78 9.57 0.62
N GLU A 65 12.98 8.37 0.08
CA GLU A 65 12.89 8.12 -1.35
C GLU A 65 11.45 8.23 -1.88
N THR A 66 10.46 7.89 -1.07
CA THR A 66 9.05 8.13 -1.38
C THR A 66 8.76 9.62 -1.54
N ILE A 67 9.24 10.46 -0.62
CA ILE A 67 9.04 11.91 -0.67
C ILE A 67 9.81 12.52 -1.86
N ASP A 68 11.06 12.15 -2.05
CA ASP A 68 11.86 12.61 -3.19
C ASP A 68 11.19 12.30 -4.53
N SER A 69 10.64 11.08 -4.66
CA SER A 69 9.89 10.67 -5.85
C SER A 69 8.60 11.47 -6.04
N LEU A 70 7.91 11.84 -4.97
CA LEU A 70 6.72 12.70 -5.02
C LEU A 70 7.06 14.13 -5.45
N GLU A 71 8.14 14.72 -4.90
CA GLU A 71 8.62 16.05 -5.28
C GLU A 71 9.08 16.12 -6.74
N LYS A 72 9.60 15.01 -7.28
CA LYS A 72 10.06 14.90 -8.68
C LYS A 72 8.99 14.38 -9.65
N GLY A 73 7.83 13.95 -9.16
CA GLY A 73 6.79 13.32 -9.99
C GLY A 73 7.21 11.99 -10.60
N GLN A 74 8.10 11.26 -9.94
CA GLN A 74 8.70 10.02 -10.46
C GLN A 74 8.01 8.78 -9.88
N ASN A 75 8.30 7.62 -10.49
CA ASN A 75 7.88 6.28 -10.05
C ASN A 75 6.36 6.09 -9.88
N ASN A 76 5.57 7.01 -10.43
CA ASN A 76 4.11 6.99 -10.31
C ASN A 76 3.59 6.83 -8.86
N VAL A 77 4.34 7.36 -7.86
CA VAL A 77 4.10 7.15 -6.43
C VAL A 77 2.72 7.62 -6.01
N LEU A 78 2.26 8.76 -6.56
CA LEU A 78 0.96 9.34 -6.25
C LEU A 78 -0.19 8.37 -6.52
N CYS A 79 -0.13 7.63 -7.63
CA CYS A 79 -1.19 6.72 -8.05
C CYS A 79 -0.98 5.28 -7.53
N ARG A 80 0.27 4.86 -7.38
CA ARG A 80 0.59 3.51 -6.89
C ARG A 80 0.35 3.34 -5.40
N PHE A 81 0.62 4.40 -4.61
CA PHE A 81 0.57 4.31 -3.15
C PHE A 81 -0.29 5.42 -2.53
N PRO A 82 -1.57 5.53 -2.91
CA PRO A 82 -2.43 6.65 -2.51
C PRO A 82 -2.57 6.77 -0.98
N LEU A 83 -2.54 5.67 -0.24
CA LEU A 83 -2.60 5.69 1.23
C LEU A 83 -1.32 6.23 1.86
N ARG A 84 -0.14 5.88 1.31
CA ARG A 84 1.14 6.44 1.77
C ARG A 84 1.16 7.95 1.54
N VAL A 85 0.75 8.39 0.34
CA VAL A 85 0.70 9.80 -0.02
C VAL A 85 -0.27 10.57 0.86
N LYS A 86 -1.47 10.04 1.08
CA LYS A 86 -2.47 10.64 1.98
C LYS A 86 -1.89 10.83 3.39
N TRP A 87 -1.27 9.80 3.94
CA TRP A 87 -0.67 9.86 5.26
C TRP A 87 0.50 10.86 5.33
N LEU A 88 1.37 10.89 4.33
CA LEU A 88 2.48 11.84 4.25
C LEU A 88 1.97 13.28 4.22
N LYS A 89 0.96 13.60 3.41
CA LYS A 89 0.32 14.93 3.36
C LYS A 89 -0.26 15.34 4.72
N GLN A 90 -0.84 14.41 5.46
CA GLN A 90 -1.41 14.68 6.79
C GLN A 90 -0.34 14.95 7.84
N ASN A 91 0.83 14.33 7.73
CA ASN A 91 1.90 14.44 8.73
C ASN A 91 2.99 15.45 8.36
N ILE A 92 3.08 15.84 7.09
CA ILE A 92 4.05 16.83 6.59
C ILE A 92 3.28 17.92 5.83
N PRO A 93 2.77 18.96 6.51
CA PRO A 93 1.91 19.98 5.89
C PRO A 93 2.56 20.74 4.72
N SER A 94 3.89 20.92 4.76
CA SER A 94 4.65 21.58 3.68
C SER A 94 4.77 20.74 2.41
N LEU A 95 4.55 19.43 2.50
CA LEU A 95 4.73 18.50 1.38
C LEU A 95 3.69 18.74 0.26
N GLU A 96 2.45 19.09 0.60
CA GLU A 96 1.39 19.28 -0.39
C GLU A 96 1.71 20.34 -1.44
N LYS A 97 2.47 21.38 -1.07
CA LYS A 97 2.91 22.44 -1.98
C LYS A 97 4.05 22.04 -2.90
N LYS A 98 4.73 20.92 -2.60
CA LYS A 98 5.90 20.45 -3.31
C LYS A 98 5.64 19.26 -4.20
N ILE A 99 4.54 18.54 -3.97
CA ILE A 99 4.17 17.38 -4.77
C ILE A 99 3.81 17.83 -6.18
N ILE A 100 4.43 17.20 -7.17
CA ILE A 100 3.98 17.30 -8.55
C ILE A 100 2.70 16.47 -8.69
N ASN A 101 1.57 17.17 -8.80
CA ASN A 101 0.28 16.53 -8.99
C ASN A 101 0.08 16.16 -10.46
N TYR A 102 -0.36 14.95 -10.70
CA TYR A 102 -0.82 14.46 -11.99
C TYR A 102 -2.07 13.59 -11.81
N GLU A 103 -2.81 13.43 -12.89
CA GLU A 103 -4.05 12.67 -12.84
C GLU A 103 -3.80 11.17 -12.77
N CYS A 104 -4.46 10.51 -11.82
CA CYS A 104 -4.45 9.07 -11.64
C CYS A 104 -5.67 8.44 -12.32
N SER A 105 -5.79 8.54 -13.63
CA SER A 105 -6.98 8.13 -14.37
C SER A 105 -7.36 6.66 -14.13
N GLU A 106 -6.40 5.75 -14.17
CA GLU A 106 -6.64 4.31 -13.91
C GLU A 106 -7.13 4.06 -12.47
N LEU A 107 -6.49 4.70 -11.48
CA LEU A 107 -6.91 4.59 -10.08
C LEU A 107 -8.31 5.16 -9.88
N ASN A 108 -8.60 6.33 -10.46
CA ASN A 108 -9.89 6.98 -10.35
C ASN A 108 -10.99 6.15 -11.02
N GLN A 109 -10.72 5.59 -12.20
CA GLN A 109 -11.64 4.68 -12.88
C GLN A 109 -11.90 3.45 -12.02
N TYR A 110 -10.86 2.83 -11.49
CA TYR A 110 -10.96 1.67 -10.61
C TYR A 110 -11.79 1.95 -9.35
N LEU A 111 -11.51 3.05 -8.67
CA LEU A 111 -12.26 3.45 -7.47
C LEU A 111 -13.73 3.76 -7.77
N SER A 112 -14.03 4.34 -8.94
CA SER A 112 -15.41 4.60 -9.36
C SER A 112 -16.19 3.33 -9.67
N LEU A 113 -15.53 2.32 -10.23
CA LEU A 113 -16.13 1.00 -10.50
C LEU A 113 -16.46 0.25 -9.21
N ILE A 114 -15.55 0.27 -8.26
CA ILE A 114 -15.75 -0.42 -6.98
C ILE A 114 -16.80 0.28 -6.12
N ASN A 115 -16.77 1.62 -6.09
CA ASN A 115 -17.67 2.46 -5.26
C ASN A 115 -17.94 1.89 -3.87
N ALA A 116 -16.87 1.47 -3.19
CA ALA A 116 -16.90 0.68 -1.97
C ALA A 116 -17.52 1.44 -0.80
N LYS A 117 -18.56 0.86 -0.19
CA LYS A 117 -19.14 1.34 1.07
C LYS A 117 -18.90 0.36 2.22
N TYR A 118 -18.88 -0.92 1.93
CA TYR A 118 -18.75 -1.98 2.91
C TYR A 118 -17.59 -2.90 2.59
N VAL A 119 -16.90 -3.33 3.63
CA VAL A 119 -15.88 -4.39 3.56
C VAL A 119 -16.32 -5.50 4.49
N THR A 120 -16.49 -6.70 3.95
CA THR A 120 -16.91 -7.88 4.67
C THR A 120 -15.82 -8.93 4.61
N MET A 121 -15.38 -9.43 5.76
CA MET A 121 -14.50 -10.59 5.81
C MET A 121 -15.32 -11.86 5.62
N VAL A 122 -14.96 -12.67 4.65
CA VAL A 122 -15.68 -13.89 4.29
C VAL A 122 -14.82 -15.11 4.59
N PHE A 123 -15.39 -16.03 5.36
CA PHE A 123 -14.79 -17.33 5.67
C PHE A 123 -15.66 -18.40 5.02
N PRO A 124 -15.38 -18.85 3.80
CA PRO A 124 -16.12 -19.94 3.21
C PRO A 124 -15.89 -21.22 3.98
N THR A 125 -16.95 -22.00 4.12
CA THR A 125 -16.85 -23.33 4.74
C THR A 125 -16.00 -24.27 3.88
N ALA A 126 -15.33 -25.21 4.52
CA ALA A 126 -14.47 -26.17 3.86
C ALA A 126 -15.22 -26.92 2.72
N HIS A 127 -14.63 -26.91 1.52
CA HIS A 127 -15.13 -27.64 0.37
C HIS A 127 -14.05 -28.60 -0.12
N ILE A 128 -14.34 -29.89 -0.11
CA ILE A 128 -13.35 -30.96 -0.31
C ILE A 128 -12.70 -30.91 -1.71
N ASN A 129 -13.37 -30.35 -2.69
CA ASN A 129 -12.92 -30.34 -4.09
C ASN A 129 -11.93 -29.20 -4.43
N SER A 130 -11.55 -28.36 -3.47
CA SER A 130 -10.59 -27.27 -3.70
C SER A 130 -9.56 -27.22 -2.57
N PRO A 131 -8.25 -27.34 -2.87
CA PRO A 131 -7.21 -27.24 -1.84
C PRO A 131 -7.27 -25.95 -1.04
N ALA A 132 -7.57 -24.82 -1.68
CA ALA A 132 -7.71 -23.53 -1.00
C ALA A 132 -8.88 -23.52 0.00
N SER A 133 -9.99 -24.17 -0.36
CA SER A 133 -11.17 -24.23 0.52
C SER A 133 -11.09 -25.34 1.58
N MET A 134 -10.29 -26.37 1.35
CA MET A 134 -10.13 -27.49 2.26
C MET A 134 -9.47 -27.08 3.58
N TYR A 135 -8.53 -26.14 3.55
CA TYR A 135 -7.82 -25.63 4.73
C TYR A 135 -8.40 -24.33 5.27
N GLY A 136 -9.53 -23.86 4.73
CA GLY A 136 -10.12 -22.57 5.07
C GLY A 136 -9.47 -21.41 4.32
N HIS A 137 -10.25 -20.76 3.49
CA HIS A 137 -9.81 -19.59 2.72
C HIS A 137 -10.51 -18.34 3.26
N THR A 138 -9.77 -17.26 3.40
CA THR A 138 -10.32 -15.99 3.84
C THR A 138 -10.12 -14.95 2.76
N PHE A 139 -11.17 -14.21 2.43
CA PHE A 139 -11.08 -13.09 1.52
C PHE A 139 -11.93 -11.91 1.98
N LEU A 140 -11.65 -10.73 1.45
CA LEU A 140 -12.40 -9.52 1.71
C LEU A 140 -13.37 -9.29 0.55
N ARG A 141 -14.65 -9.20 0.87
CA ARG A 141 -15.67 -8.75 -0.08
C ARG A 141 -15.84 -7.24 0.07
N VAL A 142 -15.72 -6.53 -1.04
CA VAL A 142 -15.94 -5.09 -1.12
C VAL A 142 -17.21 -4.83 -1.90
N SER A 143 -18.16 -4.11 -1.31
CA SER A 143 -19.49 -3.92 -1.91
C SER A 143 -20.00 -2.50 -1.73
N SER A 144 -20.90 -2.09 -2.62
CA SER A 144 -21.70 -0.87 -2.56
C SER A 144 -23.13 -1.17 -2.09
N ASP A 145 -23.96 -0.14 -1.91
CA ASP A 145 -25.38 -0.33 -1.58
C ASP A 145 -26.19 -1.02 -2.69
N LYS A 146 -25.65 -1.02 -3.92
CA LYS A 146 -26.33 -1.57 -5.11
C LYS A 146 -25.93 -3.02 -5.39
N ASP A 147 -24.88 -3.51 -4.73
CA ASP A 147 -24.35 -4.85 -5.01
C ASP A 147 -25.14 -5.91 -4.27
N THR A 148 -25.47 -6.97 -4.98
CA THR A 148 -26.00 -8.19 -4.35
C THR A 148 -24.85 -9.03 -3.79
N ALA A 149 -25.16 -10.01 -2.94
CA ALA A 149 -24.15 -10.92 -2.40
C ALA A 149 -23.36 -11.70 -3.49
N LEU A 150 -23.93 -11.81 -4.69
CA LEU A 150 -23.36 -12.54 -5.83
C LEU A 150 -22.57 -11.64 -6.79
N ILE A 151 -22.79 -10.32 -6.74
CA ILE A 151 -22.13 -9.34 -7.62
C ILE A 151 -21.42 -8.32 -6.75
N SER A 152 -20.22 -8.67 -6.30
CA SER A 152 -19.37 -7.79 -5.50
C SER A 152 -17.90 -8.17 -5.72
N ASN A 153 -17.02 -7.18 -5.63
CA ASN A 153 -15.59 -7.42 -5.81
C ASN A 153 -15.03 -8.19 -4.61
N ALA A 154 -14.24 -9.21 -4.87
CA ALA A 154 -13.51 -9.94 -3.84
C ALA A 154 -12.00 -9.63 -3.94
N ILE A 155 -11.42 -9.23 -2.82
CA ILE A 155 -9.97 -9.09 -2.69
C ILE A 155 -9.45 -10.37 -2.04
N ASN A 156 -8.71 -11.12 -2.82
CA ASN A 156 -8.13 -12.39 -2.43
C ASN A 156 -6.61 -12.26 -2.27
N TYR A 157 -6.06 -12.88 -1.25
CA TYR A 157 -4.62 -13.03 -1.07
C TYR A 157 -4.29 -14.51 -1.13
N ALA A 158 -3.52 -14.92 -2.13
CA ALA A 158 -3.21 -16.32 -2.38
C ALA A 158 -1.76 -16.50 -2.82
N ALA A 159 -1.24 -17.69 -2.61
CA ALA A 159 0.06 -18.09 -3.11
C ALA A 159 0.08 -18.09 -4.64
N LYS A 160 1.10 -17.46 -5.21
CA LYS A 160 1.38 -17.55 -6.65
C LYS A 160 2.22 -18.80 -6.88
N THR A 161 1.64 -19.77 -7.57
CA THR A 161 2.33 -21.03 -7.88
C THR A 161 1.97 -21.57 -9.26
N ASN A 162 2.95 -22.18 -9.91
CA ASN A 162 2.79 -22.97 -11.10
C ASN A 162 3.10 -24.47 -10.84
N ASP A 163 3.28 -24.84 -9.56
CA ASP A 163 3.59 -26.21 -9.19
C ASP A 163 2.38 -27.13 -9.44
N THR A 164 2.55 -28.12 -10.30
CA THR A 164 1.53 -29.13 -10.63
C THR A 164 1.65 -30.38 -9.76
N ASN A 165 2.77 -30.58 -9.08
CA ASN A 165 2.98 -31.68 -8.17
C ASN A 165 2.41 -31.39 -6.79
N GLY A 166 1.38 -32.14 -6.40
CA GLY A 166 0.68 -31.91 -5.12
C GLY A 166 1.55 -32.06 -3.87
N LEU A 167 2.59 -32.91 -3.88
CA LEU A 167 3.50 -33.05 -2.73
C LEU A 167 4.43 -31.84 -2.63
N ILE A 168 4.98 -31.36 -3.74
CA ILE A 168 5.80 -30.15 -3.79
C ILE A 168 4.98 -28.94 -3.37
N PHE A 169 3.73 -28.85 -3.87
CA PHE A 169 2.80 -27.80 -3.51
C PHE A 169 2.52 -27.78 -2.00
N ALA A 170 2.22 -28.95 -1.42
CA ALA A 170 1.95 -29.07 0.01
C ALA A 170 3.19 -28.71 0.85
N TYR A 171 4.37 -29.20 0.47
CA TYR A 171 5.61 -28.89 1.15
C TYR A 171 5.91 -27.38 1.15
N LYS A 172 5.95 -26.78 -0.01
CA LYS A 172 6.23 -25.34 -0.15
C LYS A 172 5.17 -24.47 0.53
N GLY A 173 3.89 -24.89 0.47
CA GLY A 173 2.81 -24.20 1.17
C GLY A 173 2.95 -24.26 2.69
N LEU A 174 3.39 -25.39 3.23
CA LEU A 174 3.59 -25.56 4.67
C LEU A 174 4.78 -24.73 5.20
N PHE A 175 5.85 -24.63 4.40
CA PHE A 175 7.06 -23.88 4.77
C PHE A 175 7.05 -22.42 4.31
N GLY A 176 5.96 -21.95 3.68
CA GLY A 176 5.83 -20.55 3.27
C GLY A 176 6.74 -20.13 2.11
N GLU A 177 7.11 -21.05 1.23
CA GLU A 177 8.03 -20.80 0.11
C GLU A 177 7.37 -20.17 -1.12
N TYR A 178 6.05 -19.85 -1.05
CA TYR A 178 5.34 -19.19 -2.13
C TYR A 178 5.24 -17.69 -1.92
N GLU A 179 5.48 -16.93 -3.00
CA GLU A 179 5.17 -15.51 -3.06
C GLU A 179 3.65 -15.30 -2.90
N GLY A 180 3.26 -14.47 -1.93
CA GLY A 180 1.87 -14.07 -1.76
C GLY A 180 1.47 -12.97 -2.74
N ARG A 181 0.31 -13.12 -3.40
CA ARG A 181 -0.22 -12.14 -4.35
C ARG A 181 -1.67 -11.77 -4.05
N TYR A 182 -1.94 -10.47 -4.08
CA TYR A 182 -3.32 -9.98 -4.09
C TYR A 182 -3.92 -10.12 -5.49
N SER A 183 -5.16 -10.58 -5.54
CA SER A 183 -5.99 -10.58 -6.74
C SER A 183 -7.36 -10.03 -6.44
N ILE A 184 -7.97 -9.42 -7.45
CA ILE A 184 -9.37 -8.96 -7.39
C ILE A 184 -10.16 -9.84 -8.34
N LEU A 185 -11.26 -10.38 -7.83
CA LEU A 185 -12.19 -11.25 -8.50
C LEU A 185 -13.54 -10.58 -8.65
#